data_b252c71936064d651e0088978641c8aa
#
_entry.id   b252c71936064d651e0088978641c8aa
#
_cell.length_a   1.000
_cell.length_b   1.000
_cell.length_c   1.000
_cell.angle_alpha   90.00
_cell.angle_beta   90.00
_cell.angle_gamma   90.00
#
_symmetry.space_group_name_H-M   'P 1'
#
loop_
_entity.id
_entity.type
_entity.pdbx_description
1 polymer ?
#
loop_
_entity_poly.entity_id
_entity_poly.type
_entity_poly.pdbx_seq_one_letter_code
_entity_poly.pdbx_strand_id
1 'polypeptide(L)'
;MIKRTFYSIFAMLMLCQACISQNTEFASTEMFKLSDPRIQVSSIFFDSHTTLNFGLDMPNSTIKYTLDASTVNLNSKVFTEPLKITESAIIKAKMFHPDYKESDEIQLEVVKISRNSAIKQIEITPAPSEKYSGMGSAGLMDLKKGSVQFGGDKQWLGYQTEKISASLLLKKNSTVHKIVVSALTNQSNWIFAPGKVEVFHGDSLIGEMTYPKSKKETLNKATFLNVPVKKGIYDTLKVVIYPLEEIPEWHQGKGTTPWVFIDEIIIQ
;
A
#
# COMPACT_ATOMS: atom_id res chain seq x y z
N MET A 1 -22.80 50.43 -64.23
CA MET A 1 -21.71 49.64 -63.60
C MET A 1 -21.63 49.78 -62.06
N ILE A 2 -22.18 50.78 -61.44
CA ILE A 2 -22.05 51.07 -60.00
C ILE A 2 -22.93 50.15 -59.09
N LYS A 3 -24.06 49.64 -59.56
CA LYS A 3 -24.96 48.80 -58.78
C LYS A 3 -24.47 47.36 -58.54
N ARG A 4 -23.66 46.82 -59.42
CA ARG A 4 -23.12 45.44 -59.26
C ARG A 4 -22.01 45.36 -58.24
N THR A 5 -21.22 46.40 -58.06
CA THR A 5 -20.13 46.49 -57.12
C THR A 5 -20.64 46.58 -55.67
N PHE A 6 -21.78 47.23 -55.45
CA PHE A 6 -22.37 47.37 -54.10
C PHE A 6 -22.88 46.02 -53.52
N TYR A 7 -23.49 45.17 -54.37
CA TYR A 7 -23.94 43.85 -53.93
C TYR A 7 -22.81 42.90 -53.61
N SER A 8 -21.67 42.99 -54.30
CA SER A 8 -20.47 42.19 -54.01
C SER A 8 -19.83 42.54 -52.69
N ILE A 9 -19.77 43.83 -52.35
CA ILE A 9 -19.17 44.31 -51.07
C ILE A 9 -20.09 43.97 -49.89
N PHE A 10 -21.44 44.03 -50.07
CA PHE A 10 -22.38 43.66 -49.04
C PHE A 10 -22.43 42.13 -48.78
N ALA A 11 -22.29 41.32 -49.83
CA ALA A 11 -22.20 39.88 -49.72
C ALA A 11 -20.88 39.46 -49.07
N MET A 12 -19.78 40.18 -49.30
CA MET A 12 -18.48 39.90 -48.68
C MET A 12 -18.41 40.30 -47.18
N LEU A 13 -19.16 41.36 -46.78
CA LEU A 13 -19.30 41.77 -45.37
C LEU A 13 -20.22 40.80 -44.59
N MET A 14 -21.23 40.20 -45.23
CA MET A 14 -22.06 39.19 -44.58
C MET A 14 -21.33 37.85 -44.39
N LEU A 15 -20.39 37.50 -45.24
CA LEU A 15 -19.54 36.30 -45.09
C LEU A 15 -18.50 36.43 -43.98
N CYS A 16 -18.04 37.66 -43.66
CA CYS A 16 -17.16 37.87 -42.52
C CYS A 16 -17.83 37.79 -41.15
N GLN A 17 -19.15 37.94 -41.06
CA GLN A 17 -19.86 37.81 -39.77
C GLN A 17 -20.24 36.35 -39.42
N ALA A 18 -20.10 35.41 -40.34
CA ALA A 18 -20.37 33.97 -40.06
C ALA A 18 -19.19 33.24 -39.43
N CYS A 19 -18.02 33.93 -39.25
CA CYS A 19 -16.84 33.34 -38.63
C CYS A 19 -16.64 33.70 -37.15
N ILE A 20 -17.59 34.36 -36.49
CA ILE A 20 -17.49 34.69 -35.07
C ILE A 20 -18.64 34.05 -34.34
N SER A 21 -18.51 32.83 -33.98
CA SER A 21 -18.99 32.14 -32.75
C SER A 21 -18.80 30.65 -32.90
N GLN A 22 -17.56 30.19 -32.99
CA GLN A 22 -17.30 28.89 -32.38
C GLN A 22 -17.22 29.16 -30.87
N ASN A 23 -18.35 28.97 -30.18
CA ASN A 23 -18.28 28.69 -28.76
C ASN A 23 -17.44 27.44 -28.65
N THR A 24 -16.14 27.59 -28.46
CA THR A 24 -15.32 26.52 -27.91
C THR A 24 -15.84 26.31 -26.49
N GLU A 25 -16.85 25.46 -26.33
CA GLU A 25 -17.16 24.88 -25.02
C GLU A 25 -15.89 24.09 -24.62
N PHE A 26 -15.04 24.73 -23.85
CA PHE A 26 -14.00 24.01 -23.15
C PHE A 26 -14.70 23.00 -22.24
N ALA A 27 -14.23 21.74 -22.27
CA ALA A 27 -14.73 20.74 -21.36
C ALA A 27 -14.66 21.30 -19.91
N SER A 28 -15.75 21.14 -19.17
CA SER A 28 -15.77 21.57 -17.76
C SER A 28 -14.60 20.92 -17.01
N THR A 29 -13.87 21.72 -16.24
CA THR A 29 -12.76 21.24 -15.41
C THR A 29 -13.22 20.16 -14.41
N GLU A 30 -14.53 20.14 -14.03
CA GLU A 30 -15.13 19.08 -13.22
C GLU A 30 -15.08 17.69 -13.87
N MET A 31 -14.83 17.58 -15.18
CA MET A 31 -14.59 16.31 -15.85
C MET A 31 -13.19 15.74 -15.58
N PHE A 32 -12.25 16.57 -15.16
CA PHE A 32 -10.88 16.15 -14.89
C PHE A 32 -10.70 15.83 -13.41
N LYS A 33 -10.23 14.62 -13.15
CA LYS A 33 -9.92 14.14 -11.81
C LYS A 33 -8.48 14.51 -11.44
N LEU A 34 -8.27 14.94 -10.20
CA LEU A 34 -6.94 15.18 -9.64
C LEU A 34 -6.11 13.90 -9.59
N SER A 35 -4.81 14.05 -9.76
CA SER A 35 -3.84 13.01 -9.45
C SER A 35 -3.85 12.72 -7.95
N ASP A 36 -3.51 11.47 -7.58
CA ASP A 36 -3.42 11.08 -6.18
C ASP A 36 -2.26 11.80 -5.48
N PRO A 37 -2.43 12.22 -4.21
CA PRO A 37 -1.35 12.82 -3.46
C PRO A 37 -0.23 11.81 -3.21
N ARG A 38 1.01 12.27 -3.11
CA ARG A 38 2.16 11.40 -2.80
C ARG A 38 2.42 11.39 -1.30
N ILE A 39 2.22 10.25 -0.64
CA ILE A 39 2.60 10.06 0.77
C ILE A 39 4.11 9.77 0.84
N GLN A 40 4.79 10.49 1.70
CA GLN A 40 6.20 10.29 2.03
C GLN A 40 6.34 10.14 3.54
N VAL A 41 7.02 9.09 3.98
CA VAL A 41 7.36 8.89 5.39
C VAL A 41 8.86 8.65 5.52
N SER A 42 9.44 9.11 6.63
CA SER A 42 10.87 8.88 6.90
C SER A 42 11.20 7.40 7.11
N SER A 43 10.26 6.64 7.68
CA SER A 43 10.33 5.18 7.79
C SER A 43 8.93 4.60 8.01
N ILE A 44 8.68 3.42 7.45
CA ILE A 44 7.44 2.67 7.70
C ILE A 44 7.49 1.97 9.05
N PHE A 45 8.65 1.41 9.40
CA PHE A 45 8.91 0.83 10.71
C PHE A 45 9.70 1.84 11.55
N PHE A 46 9.24 2.19 12.73
CA PHE A 46 9.90 3.18 13.60
C PHE A 46 9.76 2.82 15.07
N ASP A 47 10.72 3.23 15.87
CA ASP A 47 10.71 3.00 17.32
C ASP A 47 10.14 4.19 18.11
N SER A 48 10.55 5.40 17.77
CA SER A 48 10.13 6.61 18.48
C SER A 48 9.11 7.44 17.68
N HIS A 49 9.40 7.71 16.41
CA HIS A 49 8.52 8.43 15.51
C HIS A 49 8.92 8.25 14.05
N THR A 50 7.96 8.52 13.18
CA THR A 50 8.19 8.75 11.75
C THR A 50 7.62 10.12 11.36
N THR A 51 8.21 10.75 10.36
CA THR A 51 7.72 12.02 9.82
C THR A 51 6.92 11.76 8.56
N LEU A 52 5.67 12.19 8.56
CA LEU A 52 4.79 12.15 7.39
C LEU A 52 4.86 13.47 6.64
N ASN A 53 5.04 13.39 5.34
CA ASN A 53 4.94 14.51 4.42
C ASN A 53 4.06 14.14 3.21
N PHE A 54 3.54 15.14 2.52
CA PHE A 54 2.83 14.97 1.24
C PHE A 54 3.41 15.89 0.19
N GLY A 55 3.57 15.38 -1.02
CA GLY A 55 3.87 16.19 -2.20
C GLY A 55 2.60 16.83 -2.74
N LEU A 56 2.62 18.14 -2.91
CA LEU A 56 1.59 18.93 -3.61
C LEU A 56 2.07 19.21 -5.02
N ASP A 57 1.39 18.67 -6.01
CA ASP A 57 1.79 18.83 -7.41
C ASP A 57 0.90 19.83 -8.18
N MET A 58 -0.14 20.41 -7.53
CA MET A 58 -1.08 21.30 -8.20
C MET A 58 -1.36 22.56 -7.38
N PRO A 59 -1.22 23.78 -7.97
CA PRO A 59 -1.59 25.03 -7.33
C PRO A 59 -3.06 25.03 -6.88
N ASN A 60 -3.37 25.71 -5.78
CA ASN A 60 -4.72 25.80 -5.17
C ASN A 60 -5.33 24.47 -4.74
N SER A 61 -4.60 23.36 -4.81
CA SER A 61 -5.07 22.10 -4.26
C SER A 61 -4.82 22.01 -2.75
N THR A 62 -5.64 21.21 -2.08
CA THR A 62 -5.57 20.97 -0.65
C THR A 62 -5.51 19.48 -0.40
N ILE A 63 -4.52 18.99 0.33
CA ILE A 63 -4.50 17.61 0.80
C ILE A 63 -5.20 17.51 2.15
N LYS A 64 -6.15 16.58 2.24
CA LYS A 64 -6.80 16.20 3.50
C LYS A 64 -6.44 14.78 3.84
N TYR A 65 -6.37 14.49 5.14
CA TYR A 65 -5.90 13.19 5.63
C TYR A 65 -6.60 12.75 6.92
N THR A 66 -6.51 11.43 7.21
CA THR A 66 -6.83 10.78 8.48
C THR A 66 -5.66 9.88 8.90
N LEU A 67 -5.59 9.51 10.19
CA LEU A 67 -4.54 8.64 10.75
C LEU A 67 -5.11 7.36 11.39
N ASP A 68 -6.42 7.17 11.33
CA ASP A 68 -7.19 6.13 12.01
C ASP A 68 -7.95 5.19 11.04
N ALA A 69 -7.54 5.16 9.77
CA ALA A 69 -8.20 4.43 8.68
C ALA A 69 -9.59 4.95 8.28
N SER A 70 -10.12 6.00 8.90
CA SER A 70 -11.39 6.59 8.48
C SER A 70 -11.31 7.16 7.07
N THR A 71 -12.43 7.17 6.35
CA THR A 71 -12.50 7.71 4.98
C THR A 71 -12.27 9.22 4.97
N VAL A 72 -11.43 9.68 4.06
CA VAL A 72 -11.13 11.11 3.89
C VAL A 72 -12.28 11.82 3.19
N ASN A 73 -12.71 12.93 3.77
CA ASN A 73 -13.78 13.78 3.25
C ASN A 73 -13.47 15.28 3.46
N LEU A 74 -14.39 16.16 3.07
CA LEU A 74 -14.22 17.62 3.16
C LEU A 74 -14.03 18.14 4.61
N ASN A 75 -14.41 17.37 5.62
CA ASN A 75 -14.24 17.73 7.03
C ASN A 75 -12.95 17.15 7.65
N SER A 76 -12.21 16.33 6.91
CA SER A 76 -10.94 15.76 7.38
C SER A 76 -9.87 16.84 7.54
N LYS A 77 -8.86 16.55 8.36
CA LYS A 77 -7.75 17.47 8.64
C LYS A 77 -7.02 17.87 7.36
N VAL A 78 -6.69 19.15 7.27
CA VAL A 78 -5.87 19.70 6.18
C VAL A 78 -4.40 19.52 6.51
N PHE A 79 -3.63 19.05 5.55
CA PHE A 79 -2.18 19.01 5.66
C PHE A 79 -1.59 20.40 5.37
N THR A 80 -0.85 20.95 6.31
CA THR A 80 -0.19 22.26 6.20
C THR A 80 1.32 22.18 6.39
N GLU A 81 1.79 21.19 7.16
CA GLU A 81 3.22 21.01 7.47
C GLU A 81 3.51 19.54 7.80
N PRO A 82 4.77 19.10 7.73
CA PRO A 82 5.15 17.73 8.08
C PRO A 82 4.71 17.33 9.47
N LEU A 83 4.15 16.11 9.60
CA LEU A 83 3.57 15.60 10.84
C LEU A 83 4.49 14.57 11.49
N LYS A 84 4.68 14.69 12.80
CA LYS A 84 5.34 13.67 13.61
C LYS A 84 4.31 12.64 14.06
N ILE A 85 4.49 11.37 13.63
CA ILE A 85 3.66 10.24 14.03
C ILE A 85 4.44 9.39 15.04
N THR A 86 3.87 9.17 16.22
CA THR A 86 4.50 8.49 17.36
C THR A 86 3.88 7.14 17.69
N GLU A 87 2.76 6.80 17.07
CA GLU A 87 2.06 5.52 17.22
C GLU A 87 1.78 4.90 15.84
N SER A 88 1.56 3.58 15.78
CA SER A 88 1.14 2.93 14.55
C SER A 88 -0.13 3.58 14.01
N ALA A 89 -0.19 3.81 12.71
CA ALA A 89 -1.30 4.52 12.08
C ALA A 89 -1.57 3.99 10.67
N ILE A 90 -2.83 4.04 10.27
CA ILE A 90 -3.25 3.87 8.89
C ILE A 90 -3.59 5.26 8.35
N ILE A 91 -2.66 5.77 7.56
CA ILE A 91 -2.74 7.09 6.95
C ILE A 91 -3.56 6.97 5.68
N LYS A 92 -4.62 7.77 5.55
CA LYS A 92 -5.36 7.93 4.29
C LYS A 92 -5.31 9.38 3.86
N ALA A 93 -5.26 9.62 2.56
CA ALA A 93 -5.23 10.98 2.03
C ALA A 93 -5.94 11.09 0.68
N LYS A 94 -6.49 12.29 0.44
CA LYS A 94 -7.08 12.72 -0.83
C LYS A 94 -6.66 14.15 -1.13
N MET A 95 -6.60 14.47 -2.42
CA MET A 95 -6.41 15.82 -2.91
C MET A 95 -7.75 16.42 -3.35
N PHE A 96 -7.99 17.68 -2.99
CA PHE A 96 -9.18 18.46 -3.33
C PHE A 96 -8.78 19.75 -4.03
N HIS A 97 -9.59 20.21 -4.96
CA HIS A 97 -9.46 21.47 -5.65
C HIS A 97 -10.84 22.02 -6.00
N PRO A 98 -11.05 23.37 -5.99
CA PRO A 98 -12.38 23.95 -6.27
C PRO A 98 -12.94 23.58 -7.65
N ASP A 99 -12.08 23.47 -8.67
CA ASP A 99 -12.49 23.33 -10.08
C ASP A 99 -12.33 21.92 -10.64
N TYR A 100 -11.79 20.96 -9.86
CA TYR A 100 -11.51 19.60 -10.34
C TYR A 100 -12.15 18.55 -9.44
N LYS A 101 -12.45 17.40 -10.02
CA LYS A 101 -12.88 16.24 -9.25
C LYS A 101 -11.78 15.77 -8.32
N GLU A 102 -12.12 15.45 -7.07
CA GLU A 102 -11.18 14.93 -6.07
C GLU A 102 -10.40 13.71 -6.55
N SER A 103 -9.18 13.54 -6.04
CA SER A 103 -8.36 12.35 -6.31
C SER A 103 -8.98 11.07 -5.75
N ASP A 104 -8.42 9.91 -6.08
CA ASP A 104 -8.68 8.70 -5.31
C ASP A 104 -8.11 8.81 -3.90
N GLU A 105 -8.66 8.02 -2.99
CA GLU A 105 -8.13 7.86 -1.64
C GLU A 105 -6.92 6.92 -1.71
N ILE A 106 -5.77 7.41 -1.27
CA ILE A 106 -4.58 6.60 -1.08
C ILE A 106 -4.42 6.21 0.37
N GLN A 107 -3.71 5.11 0.64
CA GLN A 107 -3.48 4.58 1.97
C GLN A 107 -2.04 4.14 2.16
N LEU A 108 -1.48 4.42 3.34
CA LEU A 108 -0.20 3.90 3.82
C LEU A 108 -0.31 3.53 5.29
N GLU A 109 0.14 2.35 5.68
CA GLU A 109 0.26 1.95 7.08
C GLU A 109 1.70 2.15 7.56
N VAL A 110 1.85 2.73 8.75
CA VAL A 110 3.13 2.86 9.46
C VAL A 110 3.04 2.12 10.79
N VAL A 111 4.10 1.42 11.16
CA VAL A 111 4.10 0.50 12.30
C VAL A 111 5.19 0.90 13.28
N LYS A 112 4.76 1.23 14.51
CA LYS A 112 5.69 1.40 15.63
C LYS A 112 6.17 0.03 16.08
N ILE A 113 7.46 -0.10 16.23
CA ILE A 113 8.12 -1.34 16.64
C ILE A 113 8.97 -1.09 17.89
N SER A 114 9.27 -2.15 18.61
CA SER A 114 10.28 -2.07 19.68
C SER A 114 11.65 -1.86 19.08
N ARG A 115 12.46 -1.01 19.70
CA ARG A 115 13.79 -0.55 19.24
C ARG A 115 14.80 -1.67 18.93
N ASN A 116 14.60 -2.85 19.51
CA ASN A 116 15.46 -3.99 19.26
C ASN A 116 14.64 -5.07 18.56
N SER A 117 14.98 -5.36 17.31
CA SER A 117 14.56 -6.65 16.77
C SER A 117 14.94 -7.71 17.79
N ALA A 118 13.93 -8.37 18.37
CA ALA A 118 14.15 -9.48 19.30
C ALA A 118 14.75 -10.69 18.58
N ILE A 119 14.77 -10.68 17.27
CA ILE A 119 15.21 -11.81 16.45
C ILE A 119 16.75 -11.74 16.32
N LYS A 120 17.40 -12.85 16.60
CA LYS A 120 18.83 -13.06 16.38
C LYS A 120 19.10 -13.76 15.04
N GLN A 121 18.25 -14.71 14.67
CA GLN A 121 18.39 -15.53 13.46
C GLN A 121 17.02 -15.99 12.99
N ILE A 122 16.84 -16.07 11.69
CA ILE A 122 15.69 -16.69 11.03
C ILE A 122 16.17 -17.78 10.07
N GLU A 123 15.57 -18.97 10.17
CA GLU A 123 15.66 -20.02 9.17
C GLU A 123 14.30 -20.21 8.53
N ILE A 124 14.26 -20.31 7.21
CA ILE A 124 12.99 -20.37 6.46
C ILE A 124 12.93 -21.60 5.56
N THR A 125 11.79 -22.26 5.55
CA THR A 125 11.52 -23.48 4.77
C THR A 125 10.09 -23.43 4.19
N PRO A 126 9.91 -23.71 2.88
CA PRO A 126 10.94 -23.94 1.87
C PRO A 126 11.77 -22.68 1.58
N ALA A 127 12.84 -22.82 0.81
CA ALA A 127 13.54 -21.68 0.27
C ALA A 127 12.60 -20.86 -0.65
N PRO A 128 12.75 -19.53 -0.72
CA PRO A 128 12.01 -18.72 -1.67
C PRO A 128 12.34 -19.11 -3.11
N SER A 129 11.47 -18.75 -4.05
CA SER A 129 11.75 -18.92 -5.47
C SER A 129 13.06 -18.24 -5.85
N GLU A 130 13.89 -18.89 -6.68
CA GLU A 130 15.14 -18.32 -7.17
C GLU A 130 14.96 -16.93 -7.82
N LYS A 131 13.84 -16.74 -8.53
CA LYS A 131 13.46 -15.47 -9.14
C LYS A 131 13.20 -14.35 -8.12
N TYR A 132 12.77 -14.72 -6.91
CA TYR A 132 12.36 -13.79 -5.86
C TYR A 132 12.99 -14.18 -4.52
N SER A 133 14.29 -14.45 -4.53
CA SER A 133 15.05 -14.88 -3.35
C SER A 133 15.39 -13.73 -2.39
N GLY A 134 15.20 -12.50 -2.83
CA GLY A 134 15.42 -11.31 -2.02
C GLY A 134 16.82 -11.25 -1.41
N MET A 135 16.88 -10.81 -0.14
CA MET A 135 18.06 -10.86 0.72
C MET A 135 18.12 -12.17 1.54
N GLY A 136 17.31 -13.16 1.19
CA GLY A 136 17.16 -14.37 1.98
C GLY A 136 16.56 -14.10 3.36
N SER A 137 16.76 -15.02 4.32
CA SER A 137 16.18 -14.92 5.65
C SER A 137 16.63 -13.66 6.42
N ALA A 138 17.81 -13.12 6.12
CA ALA A 138 18.29 -11.89 6.76
C ALA A 138 17.41 -10.67 6.44
N GLY A 139 16.83 -10.60 5.24
CA GLY A 139 15.90 -9.54 4.85
C GLY A 139 14.61 -9.53 5.65
N LEU A 140 14.21 -10.67 6.27
CA LEU A 140 12.98 -10.75 7.07
C LEU A 140 13.10 -10.15 8.49
N MET A 141 14.24 -9.58 8.84
CA MET A 141 14.51 -9.01 10.16
C MET A 141 15.36 -7.73 10.12
N ASP A 142 15.54 -7.13 8.96
CA ASP A 142 16.38 -5.95 8.75
C ASP A 142 15.62 -4.63 8.92
N LEU A 143 14.30 -4.69 9.13
CA LEU A 143 13.37 -3.58 9.31
C LEU A 143 13.31 -2.64 8.10
N LYS A 144 13.59 -3.17 6.91
CA LYS A 144 13.46 -2.43 5.65
C LYS A 144 12.24 -2.89 4.90
N LYS A 145 11.41 -1.94 4.54
CA LYS A 145 10.17 -2.22 3.81
C LYS A 145 10.41 -2.29 2.32
N GLY A 146 10.00 -3.40 1.72
CA GLY A 146 9.93 -3.53 0.27
C GLY A 146 8.89 -2.59 -0.36
N SER A 147 9.17 -2.13 -1.57
CA SER A 147 8.27 -1.27 -2.31
C SER A 147 7.06 -2.06 -2.87
N VAL A 148 5.95 -1.37 -3.13
CA VAL A 148 4.79 -2.00 -3.79
C VAL A 148 5.04 -2.40 -5.25
N GLN A 149 6.13 -1.90 -5.84
CA GLN A 149 6.66 -2.31 -7.14
C GLN A 149 7.75 -3.35 -6.93
N PHE A 150 7.37 -4.58 -6.65
CA PHE A 150 8.27 -5.67 -6.24
C PHE A 150 9.32 -6.09 -7.29
N GLY A 151 9.14 -5.72 -8.55
CA GLY A 151 10.05 -6.08 -9.63
C GLY A 151 11.45 -5.49 -9.42
N GLY A 152 12.45 -6.35 -9.15
CA GLY A 152 13.83 -5.94 -8.87
C GLY A 152 14.10 -5.49 -7.42
N ASP A 153 13.07 -5.41 -6.57
CA ASP A 153 13.23 -5.08 -5.16
C ASP A 153 13.68 -6.31 -4.37
N LYS A 154 14.90 -6.25 -3.82
CA LYS A 154 15.53 -7.34 -3.08
C LYS A 154 15.02 -7.52 -1.65
N GLN A 155 14.07 -6.72 -1.18
CA GLN A 155 13.47 -6.94 0.14
C GLN A 155 12.45 -8.09 0.11
N TRP A 156 11.79 -8.34 -1.03
CA TRP A 156 10.76 -9.34 -1.13
C TRP A 156 11.29 -10.77 -1.34
N LEU A 157 10.81 -11.69 -0.51
CA LEU A 157 10.92 -13.13 -0.70
C LEU A 157 9.60 -13.66 -1.26
N GLY A 158 9.64 -14.25 -2.44
CA GLY A 158 8.44 -14.76 -3.13
C GLY A 158 8.32 -16.26 -3.07
N TYR A 159 7.12 -16.75 -2.76
CA TYR A 159 6.79 -18.16 -2.60
C TYR A 159 5.54 -18.54 -3.39
N GLN A 160 5.55 -19.74 -3.93
CA GLN A 160 4.38 -20.41 -4.48
C GLN A 160 4.34 -21.82 -3.90
N THR A 161 3.77 -21.95 -2.72
CA THR A 161 3.80 -23.14 -1.87
C THR A 161 2.55 -23.21 -0.99
N GLU A 162 2.27 -24.37 -0.41
CA GLU A 162 1.14 -24.55 0.52
C GLU A 162 1.39 -23.91 1.90
N LYS A 163 2.65 -23.83 2.34
CA LYS A 163 3.03 -23.22 3.61
C LYS A 163 4.48 -22.75 3.61
N ILE A 164 4.75 -21.77 4.44
CA ILE A 164 6.09 -21.23 4.72
C ILE A 164 6.30 -21.34 6.22
N SER A 165 7.42 -21.93 6.66
CA SER A 165 7.79 -22.04 8.07
C SER A 165 9.04 -21.23 8.33
N ALA A 166 8.97 -20.25 9.24
CA ALA A 166 10.10 -19.49 9.72
C ALA A 166 10.42 -19.88 11.18
N SER A 167 11.61 -20.41 11.40
CA SER A 167 12.14 -20.73 12.74
C SER A 167 12.97 -19.54 13.22
N LEU A 168 12.56 -18.95 14.33
CA LEU A 168 13.15 -17.75 14.90
C LEU A 168 13.95 -18.11 16.15
N LEU A 169 15.22 -17.77 16.17
CA LEU A 169 16.03 -17.71 17.38
C LEU A 169 15.96 -16.29 17.94
N LEU A 170 15.54 -16.13 19.19
CA LEU A 170 15.36 -14.82 19.82
C LEU A 170 16.57 -14.44 20.67
N LYS A 171 16.73 -13.14 20.91
CA LYS A 171 17.65 -12.64 21.92
C LYS A 171 17.14 -13.03 23.30
N LYS A 172 18.06 -13.24 24.23
CA LYS A 172 17.75 -13.64 25.60
C LYS A 172 16.75 -12.67 26.24
N ASN A 173 15.76 -13.23 26.97
CA ASN A 173 14.74 -12.49 27.70
C ASN A 173 13.82 -11.61 26.81
N SER A 174 13.56 -12.03 25.58
CA SER A 174 12.60 -11.33 24.71
C SER A 174 11.17 -11.60 25.16
N THR A 175 10.48 -10.55 25.63
CA THR A 175 9.03 -10.62 25.89
C THR A 175 8.30 -10.45 24.57
N VAL A 176 7.39 -11.39 24.29
CA VAL A 176 6.59 -11.39 23.06
C VAL A 176 5.10 -11.41 23.41
N HIS A 177 4.31 -10.60 22.73
CA HIS A 177 2.85 -10.60 22.85
C HIS A 177 2.16 -10.52 21.48
N LYS A 178 2.94 -10.22 20.42
CA LYS A 178 2.44 -10.12 19.05
C LYS A 178 3.54 -10.40 18.04
N ILE A 179 3.19 -11.06 16.95
CA ILE A 179 4.00 -11.19 15.73
C ILE A 179 3.32 -10.39 14.62
N VAL A 180 4.11 -9.67 13.83
CA VAL A 180 3.63 -8.99 12.62
C VAL A 180 4.37 -9.58 11.43
N VAL A 181 3.63 -10.11 10.46
CA VAL A 181 4.18 -10.54 9.17
C VAL A 181 3.82 -9.49 8.14
N SER A 182 4.82 -8.94 7.48
CA SER A 182 4.62 -7.98 6.40
C SER A 182 4.59 -8.71 5.07
N ALA A 183 3.51 -8.51 4.30
CA ALA A 183 3.26 -9.15 3.02
C ALA A 183 2.85 -8.13 1.95
N LEU A 184 3.05 -8.47 0.68
CA LEU A 184 2.60 -7.70 -0.46
C LEU A 184 1.25 -8.20 -0.96
N THR A 185 0.34 -7.29 -1.27
CA THR A 185 -0.84 -7.55 -2.09
C THR A 185 -0.68 -6.84 -3.43
N ASN A 186 -0.59 -7.62 -4.52
CA ASN A 186 -0.53 -7.15 -5.89
C ASN A 186 -1.27 -8.16 -6.78
N GLN A 187 -2.60 -8.06 -6.77
CA GLN A 187 -3.46 -9.07 -7.38
C GLN A 187 -3.29 -9.16 -8.90
N SER A 188 -2.98 -8.06 -9.58
CA SER A 188 -2.69 -8.08 -11.03
C SER A 188 -1.50 -8.97 -11.39
N ASN A 189 -0.60 -9.24 -10.44
CA ASN A 189 0.54 -10.14 -10.57
C ASN A 189 0.37 -11.45 -9.77
N TRP A 190 -0.87 -11.85 -9.47
CA TRP A 190 -1.21 -13.08 -8.72
C TRP A 190 -0.60 -13.14 -7.31
N ILE A 191 -0.25 -11.97 -6.71
CA ILE A 191 0.33 -11.89 -5.36
C ILE A 191 -0.80 -11.55 -4.38
N PHE A 192 -1.01 -12.43 -3.41
CA PHE A 192 -2.06 -12.30 -2.40
C PHE A 192 -1.45 -12.35 -0.99
N ALA A 193 -2.06 -11.62 -0.07
CA ALA A 193 -1.71 -11.75 1.34
C ALA A 193 -2.04 -13.17 1.84
N PRO A 194 -1.27 -13.72 2.80
CA PRO A 194 -1.56 -14.99 3.45
C PRO A 194 -2.97 -15.04 4.03
N GLY A 195 -3.59 -16.23 3.99
CA GLY A 195 -4.91 -16.48 4.57
C GLY A 195 -4.87 -16.81 6.06
N LYS A 196 -3.76 -17.37 6.56
CA LYS A 196 -3.60 -17.75 7.97
C LYS A 196 -2.15 -17.66 8.40
N VAL A 197 -1.93 -17.32 9.67
CA VAL A 197 -0.61 -17.41 10.32
C VAL A 197 -0.77 -18.07 11.68
N GLU A 198 0.11 -19.00 11.99
CA GLU A 198 0.21 -19.70 13.28
C GLU A 198 1.58 -19.44 13.91
N VAL A 199 1.63 -19.36 15.23
CA VAL A 199 2.86 -19.17 15.99
C VAL A 199 2.97 -20.26 17.06
N PHE A 200 4.11 -20.93 17.09
CA PHE A 200 4.41 -22.02 18.01
C PHE A 200 5.63 -21.71 18.87
N HIS A 201 5.63 -22.21 20.09
CA HIS A 201 6.80 -22.38 20.93
C HIS A 201 6.95 -23.88 21.25
N GLY A 202 8.01 -24.49 20.74
CA GLY A 202 8.07 -25.96 20.65
C GLY A 202 6.90 -26.49 19.84
N ASP A 203 6.17 -27.48 20.43
CA ASP A 203 4.96 -28.04 19.81
C ASP A 203 3.68 -27.32 20.22
N SER A 204 3.77 -26.33 21.10
CA SER A 204 2.60 -25.60 21.60
C SER A 204 2.21 -24.45 20.68
N LEU A 205 0.98 -24.43 20.19
CA LEU A 205 0.39 -23.28 19.52
C LEU A 205 0.15 -22.18 20.55
N ILE A 206 0.78 -21.02 20.36
CA ILE A 206 0.69 -19.88 21.28
C ILE A 206 -0.05 -18.67 20.68
N GLY A 207 -0.33 -18.72 19.39
CA GLY A 207 -1.11 -17.70 18.69
C GLY A 207 -1.47 -18.13 17.27
N GLU A 208 -2.62 -17.70 16.82
CA GLU A 208 -3.06 -17.88 15.44
C GLU A 208 -3.96 -16.74 15.00
N MET A 209 -3.98 -16.49 13.70
CA MET A 209 -4.91 -15.57 13.08
C MET A 209 -5.26 -16.05 11.68
N THR A 210 -6.55 -16.16 11.42
CA THR A 210 -7.11 -16.36 10.08
C THR A 210 -7.61 -15.01 9.56
N TYR A 211 -7.21 -14.68 8.35
CA TYR A 211 -7.57 -13.43 7.72
C TYR A 211 -8.78 -13.60 6.81
N PRO A 212 -9.59 -12.56 6.61
CA PRO A 212 -10.75 -12.62 5.72
C PRO A 212 -10.34 -13.01 4.31
N LYS A 213 -11.24 -13.69 3.61
CA LYS A 213 -11.04 -14.00 2.18
C LYS A 213 -10.68 -12.74 1.41
N SER A 214 -9.70 -12.85 0.54
CA SER A 214 -9.22 -11.74 -0.26
C SER A 214 -10.36 -11.11 -1.08
N LYS A 215 -10.55 -9.80 -0.92
CA LYS A 215 -11.46 -9.00 -1.75
C LYS A 215 -10.70 -8.48 -2.97
N LYS A 216 -11.44 -8.10 -4.01
CA LYS A 216 -10.86 -7.44 -5.18
C LYS A 216 -10.28 -6.09 -4.76
N GLU A 217 -8.98 -5.92 -4.98
CA GLU A 217 -8.24 -4.69 -4.70
C GLU A 217 -7.78 -4.07 -6.02
N THR A 218 -7.82 -2.77 -6.11
CA THR A 218 -7.35 -2.03 -7.30
C THR A 218 -5.95 -1.49 -7.13
N LEU A 219 -5.48 -1.36 -5.88
CA LEU A 219 -4.17 -0.80 -5.55
C LEU A 219 -3.24 -1.87 -4.98
N ASN A 220 -1.98 -1.81 -5.38
CA ASN A 220 -0.92 -2.58 -4.75
C ASN A 220 -0.64 -1.99 -3.37
N LYS A 221 -0.52 -2.84 -2.35
CA LYS A 221 -0.27 -2.39 -0.98
C LYS A 221 0.55 -3.38 -0.18
N ALA A 222 1.29 -2.85 0.81
CA ALA A 222 1.78 -3.66 1.91
C ALA A 222 0.61 -4.01 2.85
N THR A 223 0.60 -5.24 3.36
CA THR A 223 -0.38 -5.73 4.32
C THR A 223 0.37 -6.23 5.55
N PHE A 224 0.03 -5.69 6.73
CA PHE A 224 0.62 -6.13 7.99
C PHE A 224 -0.32 -7.08 8.70
N LEU A 225 0.08 -8.33 8.77
CA LEU A 225 -0.67 -9.42 9.38
C LEU A 225 -0.31 -9.50 10.85
N ASN A 226 -1.20 -9.00 11.70
CA ASN A 226 -1.02 -8.97 13.15
C ASN A 226 -1.52 -10.28 13.78
N VAL A 227 -0.65 -11.00 14.48
CA VAL A 227 -0.95 -12.26 15.16
C VAL A 227 -0.73 -12.07 16.66
N PRO A 228 -1.78 -11.90 17.46
CA PRO A 228 -1.67 -11.93 18.91
C PRO A 228 -1.15 -13.29 19.37
N VAL A 229 -0.20 -13.29 20.30
CA VAL A 229 0.33 -14.51 20.92
C VAL A 229 0.19 -14.44 22.43
N LYS A 230 0.17 -15.62 23.06
CA LYS A 230 0.23 -15.68 24.54
C LYS A 230 1.48 -14.93 25.00
N LYS A 231 1.26 -13.87 25.79
CA LYS A 231 2.35 -13.05 26.31
C LYS A 231 3.29 -13.91 27.16
N GLY A 232 4.58 -13.86 26.84
CA GLY A 232 5.58 -14.66 27.53
C GLY A 232 7.00 -14.25 27.14
N ILE A 233 7.98 -14.88 27.80
CA ILE A 233 9.41 -14.79 27.45
C ILE A 233 9.75 -16.05 26.68
N TYR A 234 10.27 -15.89 25.48
CA TYR A 234 10.58 -16.98 24.57
C TYR A 234 12.03 -16.86 24.08
N ASP A 235 12.66 -17.98 23.84
CA ASP A 235 13.98 -18.11 23.23
C ASP A 235 13.89 -18.51 21.74
N THR A 236 12.87 -19.28 21.41
CA THR A 236 12.60 -19.73 20.04
C THR A 236 11.12 -19.63 19.73
N LEU A 237 10.81 -19.31 18.48
CA LEU A 237 9.45 -19.34 17.95
C LEU A 237 9.45 -19.95 16.56
N LYS A 238 8.36 -20.57 16.18
CA LYS A 238 8.10 -20.99 14.80
C LYS A 238 6.85 -20.29 14.31
N VAL A 239 7.01 -19.53 13.24
CA VAL A 239 5.91 -18.86 12.54
C VAL A 239 5.59 -19.64 11.27
N VAL A 240 4.35 -20.10 11.15
CA VAL A 240 3.87 -20.82 9.97
C VAL A 240 2.87 -19.96 9.24
N ILE A 241 3.17 -19.66 7.98
CA ILE A 241 2.39 -18.77 7.12
C ILE A 241 1.74 -19.65 6.06
N TYR A 242 0.43 -19.56 5.95
CA TYR A 242 -0.37 -20.29 4.96
C TYR A 242 -0.86 -19.30 3.90
N PRO A 243 -0.42 -19.43 2.64
CA PRO A 243 -1.04 -18.75 1.51
C PRO A 243 -2.54 -19.03 1.43
N LEU A 244 -3.25 -18.33 0.56
CA LEU A 244 -4.56 -18.80 0.15
C LEU A 244 -4.40 -20.15 -0.55
N GLU A 245 -5.33 -21.08 -0.33
CA GLU A 245 -5.30 -22.38 -1.02
C GLU A 245 -5.33 -22.22 -2.52
N GLU A 246 -6.17 -21.27 -2.99
CA GLU A 246 -6.30 -20.92 -4.40
C GLU A 246 -6.68 -19.44 -4.60
N ILE A 247 -6.41 -18.96 -5.80
CA ILE A 247 -6.83 -17.62 -6.21
C ILE A 247 -8.36 -17.55 -6.33
N PRO A 248 -9.02 -16.50 -5.77
CA PRO A 248 -10.46 -16.40 -5.71
C PRO A 248 -11.16 -16.39 -7.08
N GLU A 249 -12.43 -16.84 -7.10
CA GLU A 249 -13.29 -16.97 -8.27
C GLU A 249 -13.43 -15.70 -9.13
N TRP A 250 -13.36 -14.52 -8.52
CA TRP A 250 -13.48 -13.24 -9.23
C TRP A 250 -12.22 -12.85 -10.01
N HIS A 251 -11.11 -13.59 -9.84
CA HIS A 251 -9.83 -13.27 -10.46
C HIS A 251 -9.59 -14.12 -11.71
N GLN A 252 -8.89 -13.58 -12.71
CA GLN A 252 -8.59 -14.31 -13.95
C GLN A 252 -7.75 -15.59 -13.74
N GLY A 253 -6.97 -15.66 -12.67
CA GLY A 253 -6.16 -16.82 -12.27
C GLY A 253 -6.86 -17.76 -11.28
N LYS A 254 -8.20 -17.70 -11.16
CA LYS A 254 -8.97 -18.51 -10.23
C LYS A 254 -8.58 -19.99 -10.26
N GLY A 255 -8.62 -20.65 -9.09
CA GLY A 255 -8.32 -22.06 -8.96
C GLY A 255 -6.83 -22.42 -9.07
N THR A 256 -5.93 -21.43 -9.21
CA THR A 256 -4.48 -21.66 -9.21
C THR A 256 -3.84 -21.21 -7.91
N THR A 257 -2.64 -21.71 -7.61
CA THR A 257 -1.88 -21.34 -6.41
C THR A 257 -1.37 -19.91 -6.52
N PRO A 258 -1.71 -19.01 -5.58
CA PRO A 258 -1.22 -17.65 -5.58
C PRO A 258 0.26 -17.56 -5.21
N TRP A 259 0.88 -16.46 -5.58
CA TRP A 259 2.14 -16.04 -4.99
C TRP A 259 1.91 -15.39 -3.63
N VAL A 260 2.82 -15.64 -2.69
CA VAL A 260 2.98 -14.90 -1.45
C VAL A 260 4.35 -14.25 -1.43
N PHE A 261 4.37 -12.94 -1.16
CA PHE A 261 5.59 -12.17 -0.98
C PHE A 261 5.62 -11.65 0.45
N ILE A 262 6.71 -11.91 1.16
CA ILE A 262 6.97 -11.41 2.51
C ILE A 262 8.31 -10.69 2.54
N ASP A 263 8.44 -9.65 3.36
CA ASP A 263 9.67 -8.89 3.53
C ASP A 263 10.09 -8.68 4.99
N GLU A 264 9.16 -8.86 5.95
CA GLU A 264 9.49 -8.70 7.36
C GLU A 264 8.67 -9.62 8.27
N ILE A 265 9.33 -10.11 9.33
CA ILE A 265 8.72 -10.75 10.50
C ILE A 265 9.16 -9.95 11.73
N ILE A 266 8.21 -9.27 12.37
CA ILE A 266 8.47 -8.37 13.49
C ILE A 266 7.89 -8.96 14.77
N ILE A 267 8.64 -8.88 15.86
CA ILE A 267 8.25 -9.31 17.20
C ILE A 267 7.94 -8.08 18.05
N GLN A 268 6.81 -8.12 18.73
CA GLN A 268 6.36 -7.08 19.68
C GLN A 268 5.89 -7.66 20.99
#